data_9d10248ee650baf546a19fd260c2b640
#
_entry.id   9d10248ee650baf546a19fd260c2b640
#
_cell.length_a   1.000
_cell.length_b   1.000
_cell.length_c   1.000
_cell.angle_alpha   90.00
_cell.angle_beta   90.00
_cell.angle_gamma   90.00
#
_symmetry.space_group_name_H-M   'P 1'
#
loop_
_entity.id
_entity.type
_entity.pdbx_description
1 polymer ?
#
loop_
_entity_poly.entity_id
_entity_poly.type
_entity_poly.pdbx_seq_one_letter_code
_entity_poly.pdbx_strand_id
1 'polypeptide(L)'
;KGFAAVRSKVNNAAEGELHEEVGTGGVQAVSVRGRIGQVRWSVEQADSVTFYGVAMDGRQGISLDNFSVRGSSGLHLRSIPLHTLCDFQRLRPYDLIVVQYGLNVATERGVKYDGYKKGMLSVIEHLKTAFPETSILLVSVGDREYKNENGDLRTMPGVKNLIRYQQSIAADSHIAFWNMYEAMGGQGSIVDMIGQKMANLDYTHINFKGGKHLAGILFETLMYGKEQYEKRKAYEEE
;
A
#
# COMPACT_ATOMS: atom_id res chain seq x y z
N LYS A 1 14.37 11.08 27.16
CA LYS A 1 14.37 11.45 25.72
C LYS A 1 15.17 10.38 24.99
N GLY A 2 14.66 9.89 23.86
CA GLY A 2 15.40 8.94 23.04
C GLY A 2 16.66 9.56 22.45
N PHE A 3 17.61 8.71 22.07
CA PHE A 3 18.86 9.10 21.41
C PHE A 3 19.22 8.08 20.34
N ALA A 4 19.74 8.52 19.21
CA ALA A 4 20.31 7.65 18.20
C ALA A 4 21.57 8.27 17.60
N ALA A 5 22.62 7.47 17.49
CA ALA A 5 23.79 7.74 16.69
C ALA A 5 23.80 6.76 15.51
N VAL A 6 23.68 7.27 14.30
CA VAL A 6 23.69 6.48 13.08
C VAL A 6 24.80 6.95 12.16
N ARG A 7 25.44 6.01 11.49
CA ARG A 7 26.52 6.31 10.54
C ARG A 7 26.04 6.03 9.13
N SER A 8 26.21 7.02 8.27
CA SER A 8 26.02 6.87 6.83
C SER A 8 27.35 6.70 6.11
N LYS A 9 27.42 5.71 5.24
CA LYS A 9 28.56 5.50 4.34
C LYS A 9 28.07 5.50 2.91
N VAL A 10 28.43 6.54 2.17
CA VAL A 10 27.97 6.79 0.80
C VAL A 10 28.95 6.17 -0.20
N ASN A 11 28.44 5.43 -1.16
CA ASN A 11 29.19 4.71 -2.17
C ASN A 11 30.26 3.82 -1.50
N ASN A 12 31.51 3.89 -1.95
CA ASN A 12 32.63 3.13 -1.39
C ASN A 12 33.59 4.02 -0.56
N ALA A 13 33.05 5.08 0.09
CA ALA A 13 33.85 5.94 0.95
C ALA A 13 34.58 5.11 2.03
N ALA A 14 35.83 5.45 2.34
CA ALA A 14 36.61 4.74 3.37
C ALA A 14 35.95 4.93 4.75
N GLU A 15 35.52 6.16 5.04
CA GLU A 15 34.86 6.54 6.28
C GLU A 15 33.40 6.94 6.02
N GLY A 16 32.55 6.83 7.05
CA GLY A 16 31.17 7.26 7.04
C GLY A 16 30.96 8.45 7.97
N GLU A 17 29.97 9.28 7.65
CA GLU A 17 29.54 10.41 8.48
C GLU A 17 28.69 9.94 9.65
N LEU A 18 28.96 10.43 10.85
CA LEU A 18 28.18 10.16 12.05
C LEU A 18 27.09 11.23 12.21
N HIS A 19 25.88 10.79 12.47
CA HIS A 19 24.71 11.64 12.73
C HIS A 19 24.18 11.28 14.11
N GLU A 20 24.10 12.28 14.99
CA GLU A 20 23.61 12.12 16.37
C GLU A 20 22.28 12.89 16.51
N GLU A 21 21.25 12.18 16.90
CA GLU A 21 19.89 12.71 17.02
C GLU A 21 19.35 12.51 18.43
N VAL A 22 18.82 13.58 18.98
CA VAL A 22 18.09 13.56 20.26
C VAL A 22 16.60 13.55 19.98
N GLY A 23 15.87 12.59 20.51
CA GLY A 23 14.45 12.44 20.30
C GLY A 23 13.64 13.66 20.74
N THR A 24 12.77 14.13 19.86
CA THR A 24 11.86 15.27 20.10
C THR A 24 10.47 14.84 20.52
N GLY A 25 10.19 13.53 20.49
CA GLY A 25 8.86 12.96 20.69
C GLY A 25 8.06 12.79 19.39
N GLY A 26 8.59 13.27 18.26
CA GLY A 26 8.04 13.11 16.92
C GLY A 26 8.97 12.33 15.99
N VAL A 27 8.56 12.15 14.74
CA VAL A 27 9.39 11.54 13.70
C VAL A 27 10.43 12.54 13.22
N GLN A 28 11.67 12.09 13.13
CA GLN A 28 12.81 12.86 12.62
C GLN A 28 13.41 12.14 11.42
N ALA A 29 14.08 12.87 10.54
CA ALA A 29 14.73 12.32 9.37
C ALA A 29 16.21 12.74 9.32
N VAL A 30 17.09 11.77 9.18
CA VAL A 30 18.50 11.97 8.87
C VAL A 30 18.69 11.82 7.36
N SER A 31 19.33 12.78 6.71
CA SER A 31 19.46 12.80 5.25
C SER A 31 20.89 13.01 4.80
N VAL A 32 21.30 12.27 3.79
CA VAL A 32 22.51 12.52 3.02
C VAL A 32 22.13 12.86 1.58
N ARG A 33 22.82 13.82 0.98
CA ARG A 33 22.49 14.31 -0.37
C ARG A 33 23.73 14.29 -1.26
N GLY A 34 23.55 13.94 -2.53
CA GLY A 34 24.63 13.95 -3.48
C GLY A 34 24.38 12.98 -4.63
N ARG A 35 25.43 12.66 -5.37
CA ARG A 35 25.40 11.59 -6.38
C ARG A 35 25.65 10.25 -5.69
N ILE A 36 24.56 9.58 -5.30
CA ILE A 36 24.58 8.38 -4.47
C ILE A 36 24.11 7.19 -5.31
N GLY A 37 25.00 6.20 -5.51
CA GLY A 37 24.65 4.91 -6.10
C GLY A 37 24.36 3.86 -5.04
N GLN A 38 24.94 4.01 -3.84
CA GLN A 38 24.77 3.11 -2.71
C GLN A 38 24.95 3.89 -1.41
N VAL A 39 24.15 3.57 -0.40
CA VAL A 39 24.33 4.05 0.97
C VAL A 39 24.22 2.87 1.93
N ARG A 40 25.12 2.84 2.92
CA ARG A 40 25.04 1.93 4.05
C ARG A 40 24.77 2.75 5.30
N TRP A 41 23.70 2.41 5.99
CA TRP A 41 23.38 2.94 7.30
C TRP A 41 23.73 1.91 8.36
N SER A 42 24.40 2.31 9.44
CA SER A 42 24.65 1.50 10.63
C SER A 42 24.22 2.26 11.87
N VAL A 43 23.61 1.54 12.80
CA VAL A 43 23.27 2.08 14.12
C VAL A 43 24.46 1.84 15.02
N GLU A 44 25.11 2.93 15.48
CA GLU A 44 26.24 2.88 16.39
C GLU A 44 25.76 2.82 17.85
N GLN A 45 24.71 3.63 18.14
CA GLN A 45 24.07 3.66 19.46
C GLN A 45 22.60 4.01 19.29
N ALA A 46 21.74 3.38 20.08
CA ALA A 46 20.32 3.74 20.12
C ALA A 46 19.74 3.47 21.53
N ASP A 47 18.95 4.41 22.03
CA ASP A 47 18.20 4.28 23.26
C ASP A 47 16.81 4.86 23.09
N SER A 48 15.80 4.03 23.35
CA SER A 48 14.38 4.42 23.35
C SER A 48 13.91 5.10 22.05
N VAL A 49 14.33 4.58 20.87
CA VAL A 49 13.95 5.05 19.54
C VAL A 49 13.38 3.96 18.67
N THR A 50 12.54 4.33 17.73
CA THR A 50 11.99 3.45 16.68
C THR A 50 12.54 3.89 15.33
N PHE A 51 13.12 2.97 14.57
CA PHE A 51 13.51 3.21 13.18
C PHE A 51 12.36 2.77 12.28
N TYR A 52 11.80 3.70 11.51
CA TYR A 52 10.67 3.43 10.61
C TYR A 52 11.11 2.88 9.25
N GLY A 53 12.28 3.27 8.78
CA GLY A 53 12.79 2.79 7.49
C GLY A 53 13.88 3.66 6.91
N VAL A 54 14.24 3.34 5.67
CA VAL A 54 15.20 4.08 4.85
C VAL A 54 14.59 4.30 3.47
N ALA A 55 14.73 5.50 2.94
CA ALA A 55 14.33 5.85 1.59
C ALA A 55 15.53 6.34 0.77
N MET A 56 15.50 6.10 -0.54
CA MET A 56 16.49 6.60 -1.48
C MET A 56 15.77 7.16 -2.70
N ASP A 57 15.68 8.47 -2.80
CA ASP A 57 14.87 9.16 -3.79
C ASP A 57 15.72 9.87 -4.83
N GLY A 58 15.26 9.87 -6.07
CA GLY A 58 15.78 10.71 -7.14
C GLY A 58 15.24 12.14 -7.05
N ARG A 59 15.87 13.06 -7.81
CA ARG A 59 15.38 14.44 -7.94
C ARG A 59 14.10 14.53 -8.76
N GLN A 60 13.85 13.57 -9.61
CA GLN A 60 12.71 13.49 -10.54
C GLN A 60 12.25 12.04 -10.65
N GLY A 61 11.01 11.86 -11.03
CA GLY A 61 10.39 10.54 -11.20
C GLY A 61 9.34 10.24 -10.12
N ILE A 62 9.04 8.97 -9.96
CA ILE A 62 8.06 8.47 -8.98
C ILE A 62 8.84 7.81 -7.85
N SER A 63 8.53 8.21 -6.62
CA SER A 63 8.98 7.52 -5.41
C SER A 63 7.86 6.62 -4.90
N LEU A 64 8.20 5.38 -4.52
CA LEU A 64 7.24 4.42 -3.99
C LEU A 64 7.72 3.90 -2.64
N ASP A 65 6.94 4.15 -1.61
CA ASP A 65 7.15 3.59 -0.28
C ASP A 65 6.24 2.37 -0.08
N ASN A 66 6.80 1.32 0.50
CA ASN A 66 6.07 0.09 0.80
C ASN A 66 5.91 -0.06 2.32
N PHE A 67 4.67 0.11 2.80
CA PHE A 67 4.27 -0.07 4.19
C PHE A 67 3.43 -1.34 4.41
N SER A 68 3.58 -2.32 3.54
CA SER A 68 2.80 -3.56 3.65
C SER A 68 3.12 -4.32 4.93
N VAL A 69 2.07 -4.84 5.59
CA VAL A 69 2.18 -5.71 6.77
C VAL A 69 1.54 -7.05 6.43
N ARG A 70 2.35 -8.10 6.44
CA ARG A 70 1.90 -9.45 6.14
C ARG A 70 0.84 -9.92 7.14
N GLY A 71 -0.21 -10.60 6.62
CA GLY A 71 -1.26 -11.19 7.44
C GLY A 71 -2.25 -10.18 8.05
N SER A 72 -2.15 -8.90 7.68
CA SER A 72 -3.00 -7.85 8.23
C SER A 72 -4.35 -7.74 7.52
N SER A 73 -5.37 -7.34 8.28
CA SER A 73 -6.67 -6.91 7.75
C SER A 73 -6.71 -5.44 7.33
N GLY A 74 -5.70 -4.66 7.67
CA GLY A 74 -5.66 -3.21 7.50
C GLY A 74 -6.27 -2.42 8.67
N LEU A 75 -7.08 -3.03 9.51
CA LEU A 75 -7.81 -2.33 10.59
C LEU A 75 -6.90 -1.73 11.65
N HIS A 76 -5.69 -2.25 11.82
CA HIS A 76 -4.71 -1.73 12.77
C HIS A 76 -4.15 -0.35 12.38
N LEU A 77 -4.28 0.07 11.12
CA LEU A 77 -3.80 1.38 10.67
C LEU A 77 -4.40 2.54 11.46
N ARG A 78 -5.64 2.40 11.95
CA ARG A 78 -6.29 3.39 12.82
C ARG A 78 -5.63 3.53 14.20
N SER A 79 -4.78 2.58 14.59
CA SER A 79 -4.06 2.61 15.88
C SER A 79 -2.70 3.32 15.79
N ILE A 80 -2.26 3.69 14.59
CA ILE A 80 -1.06 4.50 14.43
C ILE A 80 -1.38 5.90 14.96
N PRO A 81 -0.57 6.45 15.89
CA PRO A 81 -0.85 7.78 16.43
C PRO A 81 -0.94 8.83 15.32
N LEU A 82 -1.96 9.68 15.38
CA LEU A 82 -2.20 10.69 14.35
C LEU A 82 -0.98 11.61 14.16
N HIS A 83 -0.33 12.03 15.26
CA HIS A 83 0.86 12.86 15.19
C HIS A 83 2.00 12.18 14.40
N THR A 84 2.16 10.86 14.51
CA THR A 84 3.15 10.10 13.74
C THR A 84 2.86 10.16 12.24
N LEU A 85 1.61 9.98 11.84
CA LEU A 85 1.20 10.10 10.44
C LEU A 85 1.37 11.53 9.91
N CYS A 86 1.01 12.54 10.71
CA CYS A 86 1.23 13.95 10.36
C CYS A 86 2.72 14.29 10.22
N ASP A 87 3.58 13.72 11.05
CA ASP A 87 5.04 13.88 10.91
C ASP A 87 5.55 13.25 9.61
N PHE A 88 5.02 12.08 9.22
CA PHE A 88 5.32 11.49 7.92
C PHE A 88 4.87 12.41 6.79
N GLN A 89 3.65 12.96 6.82
CA GLN A 89 3.17 13.90 5.82
C GLN A 89 4.10 15.12 5.68
N ARG A 90 4.58 15.63 6.79
CA ARG A 90 5.50 16.80 6.80
C ARG A 90 6.89 16.47 6.24
N LEU A 91 7.42 15.29 6.59
CA LEU A 91 8.78 14.87 6.21
C LEU A 91 8.83 14.24 4.81
N ARG A 92 7.73 13.62 4.42
CA ARG A 92 7.61 12.79 3.22
C ARG A 92 6.18 12.86 2.67
N PRO A 93 5.80 14.00 2.06
CA PRO A 93 4.44 14.16 1.52
C PRO A 93 4.17 13.14 0.43
N TYR A 94 2.95 12.58 0.43
CA TYR A 94 2.48 11.63 -0.56
C TYR A 94 1.41 12.26 -1.44
N ASP A 95 1.47 12.01 -2.75
CA ASP A 95 0.42 12.39 -3.71
C ASP A 95 -0.69 11.33 -3.76
N LEU A 96 -0.32 10.07 -3.52
CA LEU A 96 -1.25 8.93 -3.56
C LEU A 96 -0.93 7.91 -2.47
N ILE A 97 -1.96 7.50 -1.74
CA ILE A 97 -1.92 6.33 -0.84
C ILE A 97 -2.76 5.21 -1.46
N VAL A 98 -2.13 4.06 -1.71
CA VAL A 98 -2.82 2.85 -2.18
C VAL A 98 -3.10 1.93 -0.99
N VAL A 99 -4.39 1.68 -0.73
CA VAL A 99 -4.86 0.81 0.37
C VAL A 99 -5.30 -0.52 -0.23
N GLN A 100 -4.55 -1.59 0.04
CA GLN A 100 -4.86 -2.94 -0.44
C GLN A 100 -4.85 -3.93 0.72
N TYR A 101 -6.02 -4.26 1.24
CA TYR A 101 -6.24 -5.18 2.35
C TYR A 101 -7.50 -6.00 2.13
N GLY A 102 -7.71 -7.02 2.96
CA GLY A 102 -8.98 -7.75 3.03
C GLY A 102 -8.87 -9.24 2.73
N LEU A 103 -7.84 -9.70 2.02
CA LEU A 103 -7.71 -11.13 1.69
C LEU A 103 -7.68 -12.02 2.96
N ASN A 104 -7.10 -11.51 4.05
CA ASN A 104 -7.08 -12.18 5.36
C ASN A 104 -8.42 -12.09 6.13
N VAL A 105 -9.39 -11.36 5.59
CA VAL A 105 -10.74 -11.22 6.16
C VAL A 105 -11.74 -12.13 5.44
N ALA A 106 -11.47 -12.44 4.17
CA ALA A 106 -12.34 -13.28 3.35
C ALA A 106 -12.41 -14.70 3.91
N THR A 107 -13.64 -15.20 4.07
CA THR A 107 -13.93 -16.59 4.50
C THR A 107 -14.81 -17.28 3.47
N GLU A 108 -14.79 -18.61 3.44
CA GLU A 108 -15.57 -19.41 2.47
C GLU A 108 -17.05 -19.04 2.47
N ARG A 109 -17.62 -18.83 3.65
CA ARG A 109 -19.06 -18.53 3.84
C ARG A 109 -19.32 -17.08 4.23
N GLY A 110 -18.33 -16.18 4.01
CA GLY A 110 -18.47 -14.76 4.36
C GLY A 110 -19.62 -14.10 3.59
N VAL A 111 -20.72 -13.80 4.29
CA VAL A 111 -21.90 -13.14 3.70
C VAL A 111 -21.91 -11.66 4.07
N LYS A 112 -21.54 -11.33 5.31
CA LYS A 112 -21.59 -9.97 5.86
C LYS A 112 -20.23 -9.54 6.36
N TYR A 113 -19.84 -8.32 6.00
CA TYR A 113 -18.59 -7.69 6.40
C TYR A 113 -18.82 -6.30 7.00
N ASP A 114 -19.97 -6.07 7.66
CA ASP A 114 -20.35 -4.78 8.24
C ASP A 114 -19.32 -4.27 9.25
N GLY A 115 -18.80 -5.16 10.12
CA GLY A 115 -17.75 -4.82 11.08
C GLY A 115 -16.45 -4.40 10.40
N TYR A 116 -16.06 -5.10 9.34
CA TYR A 116 -14.90 -4.74 8.52
C TYR A 116 -15.11 -3.40 7.82
N LYS A 117 -16.29 -3.19 7.20
CA LYS A 117 -16.65 -1.92 6.56
C LYS A 117 -16.53 -0.77 7.55
N LYS A 118 -17.17 -0.87 8.72
CA LYS A 118 -17.09 0.17 9.76
C LYS A 118 -15.65 0.47 10.18
N GLY A 119 -14.83 -0.58 10.35
CA GLY A 119 -13.43 -0.43 10.70
C GLY A 119 -12.61 0.25 9.61
N MET A 120 -12.80 -0.11 8.33
CA MET A 120 -12.09 0.49 7.20
C MET A 120 -12.52 1.93 6.94
N LEU A 121 -13.79 2.29 7.11
CA LEU A 121 -14.24 3.68 7.07
C LEU A 121 -13.48 4.53 8.10
N SER A 122 -13.31 4.02 9.33
CA SER A 122 -12.50 4.68 10.36
C SER A 122 -11.01 4.78 9.99
N VAL A 123 -10.44 3.77 9.33
CA VAL A 123 -9.06 3.81 8.82
C VAL A 123 -8.90 4.91 7.77
N ILE A 124 -9.82 4.96 6.81
CA ILE A 124 -9.75 5.95 5.73
C ILE A 124 -9.91 7.37 6.27
N GLU A 125 -10.83 7.60 7.20
CA GLU A 125 -10.98 8.89 7.85
C GLU A 125 -9.72 9.31 8.62
N HIS A 126 -9.09 8.36 9.31
CA HIS A 126 -7.82 8.59 10.01
C HIS A 126 -6.69 8.97 9.04
N LEU A 127 -6.60 8.29 7.90
CA LEU A 127 -5.63 8.64 6.85
C LEU A 127 -5.93 10.01 6.23
N LYS A 128 -7.20 10.32 5.91
CA LYS A 128 -7.59 11.64 5.39
C LYS A 128 -7.25 12.79 6.37
N THR A 129 -7.43 12.54 7.66
CA THR A 129 -7.06 13.51 8.69
C THR A 129 -5.57 13.80 8.73
N ALA A 130 -4.75 12.75 8.58
CA ALA A 130 -3.30 12.88 8.58
C ALA A 130 -2.73 13.43 7.26
N PHE A 131 -3.38 13.11 6.14
CA PHE A 131 -2.93 13.38 4.78
C PHE A 131 -4.04 14.07 3.96
N PRO A 132 -4.42 15.32 4.32
CA PRO A 132 -5.61 15.98 3.77
C PRO A 132 -5.54 16.25 2.26
N GLU A 133 -4.34 16.45 1.71
CA GLU A 133 -4.12 16.73 0.29
C GLU A 133 -3.80 15.48 -0.53
N THR A 134 -3.74 14.30 0.10
CA THR A 134 -3.33 13.05 -0.55
C THR A 134 -4.53 12.30 -1.09
N SER A 135 -4.48 11.92 -2.36
CA SER A 135 -5.48 11.03 -2.95
C SER A 135 -5.38 9.62 -2.36
N ILE A 136 -6.51 8.95 -2.16
CA ILE A 136 -6.55 7.57 -1.67
C ILE A 136 -7.19 6.68 -2.73
N LEU A 137 -6.52 5.57 -3.06
CA LEU A 137 -7.03 4.51 -3.92
C LEU A 137 -7.22 3.23 -3.10
N LEU A 138 -8.46 2.78 -2.98
CA LEU A 138 -8.76 1.47 -2.42
C LEU A 138 -8.70 0.41 -3.52
N VAL A 139 -7.85 -0.59 -3.35
CA VAL A 139 -7.73 -1.74 -4.25
C VAL A 139 -8.46 -2.92 -3.64
N SER A 140 -9.35 -3.54 -4.40
CA SER A 140 -10.10 -4.71 -3.93
C SER A 140 -9.20 -5.92 -3.68
N VAL A 141 -9.72 -6.92 -2.98
CA VAL A 141 -9.13 -8.26 -3.00
C VAL A 141 -9.19 -8.85 -4.41
N GLY A 142 -8.25 -9.72 -4.72
CA GLY A 142 -8.26 -10.51 -5.95
C GLY A 142 -9.10 -11.76 -5.85
N ASP A 143 -9.11 -12.55 -6.92
CA ASP A 143 -9.72 -13.86 -6.90
C ASP A 143 -8.99 -14.81 -5.95
N ARG A 144 -9.75 -15.64 -5.29
CA ARG A 144 -9.28 -16.72 -4.43
C ARG A 144 -10.20 -17.92 -4.57
N GLU A 145 -9.63 -19.09 -4.75
CA GLU A 145 -10.41 -20.30 -4.85
C GLU A 145 -10.30 -21.19 -3.62
N TYR A 146 -11.30 -22.01 -3.44
CA TYR A 146 -11.36 -23.08 -2.44
C TYR A 146 -11.94 -24.34 -3.06
N LYS A 147 -11.71 -25.48 -2.43
CA LYS A 147 -12.37 -26.76 -2.82
C LYS A 147 -13.70 -26.87 -2.11
N ASN A 148 -14.77 -27.02 -2.88
CA ASN A 148 -16.08 -27.30 -2.33
C ASN A 148 -16.18 -28.73 -1.76
N GLU A 149 -17.34 -29.12 -1.24
CA GLU A 149 -17.60 -30.44 -0.65
C GLU A 149 -17.38 -31.60 -1.66
N ASN A 150 -17.53 -31.33 -2.95
CA ASN A 150 -17.28 -32.29 -4.03
C ASN A 150 -15.83 -32.31 -4.51
N GLY A 151 -14.96 -31.46 -3.95
CA GLY A 151 -13.57 -31.32 -4.36
C GLY A 151 -13.33 -30.41 -5.56
N ASP A 152 -14.38 -29.78 -6.13
CA ASP A 152 -14.25 -28.84 -7.24
C ASP A 152 -13.69 -27.50 -6.77
N LEU A 153 -12.78 -26.93 -7.55
CA LEU A 153 -12.31 -25.55 -7.34
C LEU A 153 -13.42 -24.55 -7.71
N ARG A 154 -13.64 -23.59 -6.82
CA ARG A 154 -14.64 -22.53 -6.99
C ARG A 154 -14.11 -21.23 -6.40
N THR A 155 -14.35 -20.11 -7.08
CA THR A 155 -14.14 -18.79 -6.46
C THR A 155 -14.88 -18.68 -5.14
N MET A 156 -14.18 -18.30 -4.11
CA MET A 156 -14.71 -18.20 -2.74
C MET A 156 -15.85 -17.17 -2.68
N PRO A 157 -17.09 -17.57 -2.29
CA PRO A 157 -18.22 -16.64 -2.22
C PRO A 157 -17.96 -15.41 -1.35
N GLY A 158 -17.24 -15.60 -0.25
CA GLY A 158 -16.84 -14.52 0.65
C GLY A 158 -15.99 -13.45 0.00
N VAL A 159 -15.17 -13.79 -1.02
CA VAL A 159 -14.40 -12.82 -1.81
C VAL A 159 -15.34 -11.88 -2.57
N LYS A 160 -16.30 -12.42 -3.31
CA LYS A 160 -17.27 -11.61 -4.08
C LYS A 160 -18.07 -10.68 -3.17
N ASN A 161 -18.50 -11.17 -2.00
CA ASN A 161 -19.20 -10.34 -1.04
C ASN A 161 -18.29 -9.24 -0.48
N LEU A 162 -17.05 -9.57 -0.13
CA LEU A 162 -16.08 -8.59 0.39
C LEU A 162 -15.79 -7.48 -0.61
N ILE A 163 -15.67 -7.80 -1.90
CA ILE A 163 -15.46 -6.80 -2.97
C ILE A 163 -16.61 -5.78 -3.00
N ARG A 164 -17.86 -6.22 -2.86
CA ARG A 164 -19.02 -5.31 -2.79
C ARG A 164 -18.94 -4.38 -1.57
N TYR A 165 -18.49 -4.90 -0.43
CA TYR A 165 -18.24 -4.07 0.75
C TYR A 165 -17.09 -3.09 0.53
N GLN A 166 -15.99 -3.50 -0.10
CA GLN A 166 -14.88 -2.61 -0.43
C GLN A 166 -15.29 -1.50 -1.40
N GLN A 167 -16.11 -1.83 -2.40
CA GLN A 167 -16.68 -0.83 -3.30
C GLN A 167 -17.58 0.17 -2.54
N SER A 168 -18.41 -0.32 -1.63
CA SER A 168 -19.24 0.54 -0.76
C SER A 168 -18.37 1.41 0.18
N ILE A 169 -17.26 0.88 0.72
CA ILE A 169 -16.32 1.66 1.53
C ILE A 169 -15.74 2.82 0.71
N ALA A 170 -15.32 2.57 -0.52
CA ALA A 170 -14.76 3.60 -1.37
C ALA A 170 -15.81 4.68 -1.71
N ALA A 171 -17.05 4.28 -2.02
CA ALA A 171 -18.15 5.19 -2.29
C ALA A 171 -18.50 6.06 -1.08
N ASP A 172 -18.67 5.46 0.10
CA ASP A 172 -19.02 6.16 1.34
C ASP A 172 -17.90 7.10 1.81
N SER A 173 -16.65 6.76 1.51
CA SER A 173 -15.48 7.57 1.82
C SER A 173 -15.13 8.58 0.73
N HIS A 174 -15.81 8.61 -0.41
CA HIS A 174 -15.48 9.47 -1.55
C HIS A 174 -14.01 9.34 -1.97
N ILE A 175 -13.53 8.10 -2.16
CA ILE A 175 -12.18 7.79 -2.64
C ILE A 175 -12.23 6.95 -3.90
N ALA A 176 -11.11 6.89 -4.61
CA ALA A 176 -11.00 6.04 -5.81
C ALA A 176 -11.05 4.55 -5.45
N PHE A 177 -11.60 3.74 -6.35
CA PHE A 177 -11.66 2.29 -6.22
C PHE A 177 -11.14 1.61 -7.49
N TRP A 178 -10.27 0.61 -7.32
CA TRP A 178 -9.83 -0.24 -8.41
C TRP A 178 -10.16 -1.70 -8.10
N ASN A 179 -10.89 -2.32 -9.01
CA ASN A 179 -11.33 -3.70 -8.85
C ASN A 179 -10.27 -4.68 -9.38
N MET A 180 -9.37 -5.11 -8.49
CA MET A 180 -8.32 -6.06 -8.85
C MET A 180 -8.88 -7.43 -9.27
N TYR A 181 -10.00 -7.86 -8.71
CA TYR A 181 -10.67 -9.10 -9.09
C TYR A 181 -11.05 -9.11 -10.58
N GLU A 182 -11.66 -8.03 -11.07
CA GLU A 182 -11.98 -7.88 -12.49
C GLU A 182 -10.72 -7.75 -13.35
N ALA A 183 -9.71 -7.03 -12.88
CA ALA A 183 -8.43 -6.91 -13.56
C ALA A 183 -7.68 -8.25 -13.70
N MET A 184 -7.90 -9.18 -12.77
CA MET A 184 -7.39 -10.55 -12.86
C MET A 184 -8.11 -11.39 -13.91
N GLY A 185 -9.33 -11.01 -14.29
CA GLY A 185 -10.22 -11.78 -15.19
C GLY A 185 -11.49 -12.31 -14.51
N GLY A 186 -11.73 -11.94 -13.26
CA GLY A 186 -12.94 -12.31 -12.51
C GLY A 186 -12.91 -13.74 -11.96
N GLN A 187 -14.03 -14.41 -12.04
CA GLN A 187 -14.21 -15.74 -11.47
C GLN A 187 -13.30 -16.79 -12.12
N GLY A 188 -12.55 -17.53 -11.29
CA GLY A 188 -11.62 -18.57 -11.73
C GLY A 188 -10.26 -18.04 -12.18
N SER A 189 -10.08 -16.72 -12.20
CA SER A 189 -8.87 -16.10 -12.75
C SER A 189 -7.58 -16.48 -12.03
N ILE A 190 -7.64 -16.81 -10.74
CA ILE A 190 -6.45 -17.28 -10.01
C ILE A 190 -5.95 -18.63 -10.57
N VAL A 191 -6.85 -19.51 -11.03
CA VAL A 191 -6.47 -20.79 -11.66
C VAL A 191 -5.81 -20.53 -13.01
N ASP A 192 -6.36 -19.63 -13.81
CA ASP A 192 -5.78 -19.23 -15.09
C ASP A 192 -4.38 -18.61 -14.90
N MET A 193 -4.23 -17.78 -13.88
CA MET A 193 -2.94 -17.19 -13.50
C MET A 193 -1.93 -18.25 -13.04
N ILE A 194 -2.37 -19.31 -12.34
CA ILE A 194 -1.51 -20.46 -12.00
C ILE A 194 -1.03 -21.15 -13.29
N GLY A 195 -1.93 -21.42 -14.24
CA GLY A 195 -1.58 -21.99 -15.54
C GLY A 195 -0.54 -21.16 -16.29
N GLN A 196 -0.58 -19.85 -16.17
CA GLN A 196 0.37 -18.89 -16.74
C GLN A 196 1.63 -18.66 -15.88
N LYS A 197 1.79 -19.38 -14.76
CA LYS A 197 2.87 -19.21 -13.78
C LYS A 197 2.93 -17.79 -13.19
N MET A 198 1.78 -17.18 -12.96
CA MET A 198 1.60 -15.85 -12.37
C MET A 198 1.08 -15.90 -10.94
N ALA A 199 0.64 -17.07 -10.46
CA ALA A 199 0.18 -17.27 -9.09
C ALA A 199 0.75 -18.57 -8.51
N ASN A 200 0.66 -18.69 -7.17
CA ASN A 200 1.12 -19.86 -6.43
C ASN A 200 0.03 -20.96 -6.44
N LEU A 201 0.46 -22.21 -6.21
CA LEU A 201 -0.43 -23.38 -6.17
C LEU A 201 -1.37 -23.39 -4.94
N ASP A 202 -1.34 -22.37 -4.12
CA ASP A 202 -2.24 -22.19 -2.97
C ASP A 202 -3.58 -21.54 -3.35
N TYR A 203 -3.80 -21.26 -4.63
CA TYR A 203 -5.02 -20.67 -5.18
C TYR A 203 -5.41 -19.32 -4.52
N THR A 204 -4.42 -18.61 -4.00
CA THR A 204 -4.64 -17.38 -3.22
C THR A 204 -3.66 -16.28 -3.58
N HIS A 205 -2.37 -16.59 -3.63
CA HIS A 205 -1.33 -15.59 -3.75
C HIS A 205 -0.75 -15.51 -5.17
N ILE A 206 -0.80 -14.31 -5.72
CA ILE A 206 -0.03 -13.99 -6.94
C ILE A 206 1.45 -13.97 -6.62
N ASN A 207 2.28 -14.36 -7.57
CA ASN A 207 3.73 -14.25 -7.48
C ASN A 207 4.22 -12.95 -8.14
N PHE A 208 5.54 -12.77 -8.21
CA PHE A 208 6.13 -11.56 -8.77
C PHE A 208 5.74 -11.31 -10.24
N LYS A 209 5.62 -12.35 -11.05
CA LYS A 209 5.19 -12.24 -12.45
C LYS A 209 3.74 -11.77 -12.55
N GLY A 210 2.85 -12.31 -11.71
CA GLY A 210 1.46 -11.88 -11.62
C GLY A 210 1.33 -10.45 -11.12
N GLY A 211 2.12 -10.09 -10.10
CA GLY A 211 2.18 -8.72 -9.60
C GLY A 211 2.60 -7.72 -10.68
N LYS A 212 3.62 -8.06 -11.48
CA LYS A 212 4.06 -7.22 -12.62
C LYS A 212 2.95 -7.06 -13.67
N HIS A 213 2.23 -8.13 -13.97
CA HIS A 213 1.11 -8.10 -14.93
C HIS A 213 -0.01 -7.17 -14.43
N LEU A 214 -0.46 -7.34 -13.19
CA LEU A 214 -1.52 -6.51 -12.61
C LEU A 214 -1.09 -5.05 -12.42
N ALA A 215 0.16 -4.80 -12.09
CA ALA A 215 0.72 -3.46 -12.03
C ALA A 215 0.68 -2.75 -13.39
N GLY A 216 0.90 -3.49 -14.49
CA GLY A 216 0.73 -2.98 -15.85
C GLY A 216 -0.71 -2.54 -16.12
N ILE A 217 -1.70 -3.38 -15.78
CA ILE A 217 -3.11 -3.07 -15.96
C ILE A 217 -3.52 -1.85 -15.10
N LEU A 218 -3.06 -1.78 -13.85
CA LEU A 218 -3.31 -0.61 -13.00
C LEU A 218 -2.71 0.65 -13.59
N PHE A 219 -1.47 0.58 -14.07
CA PHE A 219 -0.81 1.72 -14.71
C PHE A 219 -1.59 2.22 -15.94
N GLU A 220 -2.00 1.32 -16.83
CA GLU A 220 -2.84 1.66 -17.99
C GLU A 220 -4.16 2.31 -17.56
N THR A 221 -4.79 1.79 -16.50
CA THR A 221 -6.03 2.35 -15.95
C THR A 221 -5.81 3.79 -15.44
N LEU A 222 -4.70 4.04 -14.73
CA LEU A 222 -4.37 5.36 -14.22
C LEU A 222 -4.04 6.34 -15.36
N MET A 223 -3.31 5.88 -16.38
CA MET A 223 -2.98 6.71 -17.55
C MET A 223 -4.22 7.07 -18.37
N TYR A 224 -5.14 6.13 -18.57
CA TYR A 224 -6.42 6.40 -19.19
C TYR A 224 -7.24 7.43 -18.38
N GLY A 225 -7.31 7.26 -17.07
CA GLY A 225 -7.99 8.21 -16.19
C GLY A 225 -7.39 9.62 -16.26
N LYS A 226 -6.06 9.73 -16.31
CA LYS A 226 -5.34 11.00 -16.49
C LYS A 226 -5.72 11.66 -17.83
N GLU A 227 -5.71 10.90 -18.92
CA GLU A 227 -6.09 11.42 -20.25
C GLU A 227 -7.53 11.95 -20.25
N GLN A 228 -8.47 11.22 -19.64
CA GLN A 228 -9.88 11.67 -19.54
C GLN A 228 -10.02 12.94 -18.68
N TYR A 229 -9.25 13.05 -17.61
CA TYR A 229 -9.21 14.25 -16.78
C TYR A 229 -8.69 15.46 -17.56
N GLU A 230 -7.58 15.31 -18.28
CA GLU A 230 -6.98 16.38 -19.09
C GLU A 230 -7.93 16.87 -20.20
N LYS A 231 -8.62 15.94 -20.87
CA LYS A 231 -9.65 16.30 -21.88
C LYS A 231 -10.78 17.10 -21.25
N ARG A 232 -11.31 16.66 -20.11
CA ARG A 232 -12.39 17.36 -19.43
C ARG A 232 -11.97 18.75 -18.97
N LYS A 233 -10.77 18.89 -18.41
CA LYS A 233 -10.23 20.17 -17.98
C LYS A 233 -10.08 21.16 -19.13
N ALA A 234 -9.62 20.70 -20.29
CA ALA A 234 -9.51 21.54 -21.48
C ALA A 234 -10.89 22.08 -21.96
N TYR A 235 -11.96 21.28 -21.82
CA TYR A 235 -13.33 21.73 -22.13
C TYR A 235 -13.89 22.74 -21.12
N GLU A 236 -13.47 22.71 -19.87
CA GLU A 236 -13.92 23.63 -18.82
C GLU A 236 -13.22 25.00 -18.90
N GLU A 237 -12.07 25.07 -19.57
CA GLU A 237 -11.26 26.29 -19.74
C GLU A 237 -11.60 27.05 -21.08
N GLU A 238 -12.42 26.46 -21.98
CA GLU A 238 -12.98 27.10 -23.19
C GLU A 238 -14.33 27.78 -22.90
#